data_d88bdd50819e61e5a75fdf4a26722a16
#
_entry.id   d88bdd50819e61e5a75fdf4a26722a16
#
_cell.length_a   1.000
_cell.length_b   1.000
_cell.length_c   1.000
_cell.angle_alpha   90.00
_cell.angle_beta   90.00
_cell.angle_gamma   90.00
#
_symmetry.space_group_name_H-M   'P 1'
#
loop_
_entity.id
_entity.type
_entity.pdbx_description
1 polymer ?
#
loop_
_entity_poly.entity_id
_entity_poly.type
_entity_poly.pdbx_seq_one_letter_code
_entity_poly.pdbx_strand_id
1 'polypeptide(L)' 'MAEKIETDVFKNVGRLKELRVEHQDLDQVISRLGDDPHVDQIMLRRLKKRKLMIKDMITQLESDRIPDLNA' A
#
# COMPACT_ATOMS: atom_id res chain seq x y z
N MET A 1 29.49 -3.57 -1.33
CA MET A 1 28.69 -2.44 -1.76
C MET A 1 27.57 -2.85 -2.71
N ALA A 2 27.89 -3.60 -3.76
CA ALA A 2 26.86 -4.09 -4.66
C ALA A 2 25.83 -4.96 -3.95
N GLU A 3 26.29 -5.80 -3.03
CA GLU A 3 25.41 -6.67 -2.24
C GLU A 3 24.41 -5.86 -1.44
N LYS A 4 24.85 -4.75 -0.84
CA LYS A 4 23.98 -3.91 -0.05
C LYS A 4 22.89 -3.27 -0.89
N ILE A 5 23.25 -2.82 -2.10
CA ILE A 5 22.31 -2.22 -3.02
C ILE A 5 21.28 -3.26 -3.47
N GLU A 6 21.71 -4.46 -3.80
CA GLU A 6 20.82 -5.54 -4.19
C GLU A 6 19.86 -5.91 -3.07
N THR A 7 20.38 -5.97 -1.82
CA THR A 7 19.55 -6.28 -0.68
C THR A 7 18.45 -5.22 -0.49
N ASP A 8 18.80 -3.95 -0.64
CA ASP A 8 17.82 -2.87 -0.51
C ASP A 8 16.75 -2.93 -1.60
N VAL A 9 17.15 -3.25 -2.83
CA VAL A 9 16.21 -3.41 -3.93
C VAL A 9 15.25 -4.57 -3.66
N PHE A 10 15.78 -5.71 -3.20
CA PHE A 10 14.93 -6.85 -2.88
C PHE A 10 13.99 -6.57 -1.74
N LYS A 11 14.44 -5.87 -0.71
CA LYS A 11 13.60 -5.48 0.41
C LYS A 11 12.47 -4.57 -0.05
N ASN A 12 12.77 -3.62 -0.91
CA ASN A 12 11.76 -2.70 -1.42
C ASN A 12 10.74 -3.41 -2.31
N VAL A 13 11.18 -4.36 -3.12
CA VAL A 13 10.29 -5.16 -3.96
C VAL A 13 9.36 -6.00 -3.09
N GLY A 14 9.92 -6.66 -2.07
CA GLY A 14 9.13 -7.47 -1.15
C GLY A 14 8.11 -6.64 -0.39
N ARG A 15 8.55 -5.49 0.12
CA ARG A 15 7.65 -4.60 0.84
C ARG A 15 6.55 -4.05 -0.06
N LEU A 16 6.89 -3.69 -1.30
CA LEU A 16 5.92 -3.19 -2.25
C LEU A 16 4.84 -4.25 -2.53
N LYS A 17 5.26 -5.50 -2.69
CA LYS A 17 4.34 -6.61 -2.90
C LYS A 17 3.40 -6.78 -1.71
N GLU A 18 3.94 -6.74 -0.50
CA GLU A 18 3.16 -6.85 0.72
C GLU A 18 2.13 -5.73 0.82
N LEU A 19 2.55 -4.51 0.52
CA LEU A 19 1.67 -3.35 0.57
C LEU A 19 0.56 -3.44 -0.46
N ARG A 20 0.85 -3.94 -1.64
CA ARG A 20 -0.16 -4.13 -2.68
C ARG A 20 -1.21 -5.15 -2.26
N VAL A 21 -0.78 -6.25 -1.64
CA VAL A 21 -1.70 -7.26 -1.13
C VAL A 21 -2.58 -6.67 -0.03
N GLU A 22 -1.97 -5.95 0.90
CA GLU A 22 -2.72 -5.31 2.00
C GLU A 22 -3.71 -4.29 1.47
N HIS A 23 -3.32 -3.51 0.49
CA HIS A 23 -4.20 -2.53 -0.14
C HIS A 23 -5.41 -3.21 -0.79
N GLN A 24 -5.16 -4.29 -1.50
CA GLN A 24 -6.21 -5.05 -2.16
C GLN A 24 -7.17 -5.68 -1.14
N ASP A 25 -6.62 -6.24 -0.06
CA ASP A 25 -7.42 -6.83 0.99
C ASP A 25 -8.30 -5.78 1.66
N LEU A 26 -7.75 -4.61 1.97
CA LEU A 26 -8.51 -3.52 2.55
C LEU A 26 -9.61 -3.03 1.61
N ASP A 27 -9.31 -2.96 0.33
CA ASP A 27 -10.30 -2.54 -0.65
C ASP A 27 -11.50 -3.48 -0.66
N GLN A 28 -11.25 -4.78 -0.61
CA GLN A 28 -12.31 -5.79 -0.56
C GLN A 28 -13.12 -5.69 0.72
N VAL A 29 -12.46 -5.55 1.86
CA VAL A 29 -13.13 -5.44 3.15
C VAL A 29 -14.00 -4.17 3.18
N ILE A 30 -13.47 -3.05 2.73
CA ILE A 30 -14.19 -1.78 2.70
C ILE A 30 -15.43 -1.90 1.81
N SER A 31 -15.30 -2.55 0.66
CA SER A 31 -16.44 -2.75 -0.24
C SER A 31 -17.55 -3.55 0.43
N ARG A 32 -17.18 -4.64 1.11
CA ARG A 32 -18.15 -5.48 1.80
C ARG A 32 -18.82 -4.75 2.95
N LEU A 33 -18.02 -4.04 3.75
CA LEU A 33 -18.57 -3.29 4.87
C LEU A 33 -19.46 -2.14 4.43
N GLY A 34 -19.14 -1.53 3.30
CA GLY A 34 -19.93 -0.44 2.75
C GLY A 34 -21.34 -0.86 2.34
N ASP A 35 -21.53 -2.14 2.05
CA ASP A 35 -22.82 -2.69 1.68
C ASP A 35 -23.69 -3.03 2.89
N ASP A 36 -23.11 -3.03 4.09
CA ASP A 36 -23.83 -3.37 5.32
C ASP A 36 -24.47 -2.11 5.91
N PRO A 37 -25.81 -2.07 6.01
CA PRO A 37 -26.48 -0.89 6.57
C PRO A 37 -26.20 -0.68 8.05
N HIS A 38 -25.68 -1.70 8.74
CA HIS A 38 -25.36 -1.62 10.16
C HIS A 38 -23.87 -1.51 10.42
N VAL A 39 -23.08 -1.15 9.41
CA VAL A 39 -21.64 -1.05 9.56
C VAL A 39 -21.25 0.04 10.56
N ASP A 40 -20.20 -0.23 11.34
CA ASP A 40 -19.60 0.76 12.20
C ASP A 40 -18.88 1.81 11.33
N GLN A 41 -19.44 3.00 11.30
CA GLN A 41 -18.90 4.08 10.46
C GLN A 41 -17.51 4.51 10.89
N ILE A 42 -17.23 4.43 12.19
CA ILE A 42 -15.90 4.79 12.70
C ILE A 42 -14.87 3.78 12.21
N MET A 43 -15.20 2.50 12.29
CA MET A 43 -14.31 1.45 11.79
C MET A 43 -14.10 1.58 10.29
N LEU A 44 -15.16 1.86 9.54
CA LEU A 44 -15.07 2.01 8.10
C LEU A 44 -14.13 3.18 7.73
N ARG A 45 -14.23 4.30 8.45
CA ARG A 45 -13.35 5.44 8.24
C ARG A 45 -11.89 5.11 8.51
N ARG A 46 -11.64 4.34 9.58
CA ARG A 46 -10.29 3.91 9.92
C ARG A 46 -9.70 3.05 8.81
N LEU A 47 -10.49 2.12 8.29
CA LEU A 47 -10.04 1.24 7.21
C LEU A 47 -9.75 2.03 5.93
N LYS A 48 -10.61 2.99 5.60
CA LYS A 48 -10.39 3.85 4.44
C LYS A 48 -9.12 4.69 4.60
N LYS A 49 -8.90 5.22 5.79
CA LYS A 49 -7.68 5.98 6.07
C LYS A 49 -6.45 5.11 5.92
N ARG A 50 -6.51 3.90 6.47
CA ARG A 50 -5.41 2.95 6.35
C ARG A 50 -5.11 2.63 4.89
N LYS A 51 -6.15 2.42 4.10
CA LYS A 51 -6.01 2.16 2.67
C LYS A 51 -5.27 3.30 1.97
N LEU A 52 -5.64 4.54 2.28
CA LEU A 52 -4.99 5.71 1.69
C LEU A 52 -3.53 5.81 2.09
N MET A 53 -3.21 5.50 3.35
CA MET A 53 -1.83 5.50 3.82
C MET A 53 -1.00 4.47 3.10
N ILE A 54 -1.55 3.27 2.91
CA ILE A 54 -0.86 2.20 2.20
C ILE A 54 -0.66 2.57 0.73
N LYS A 55 -1.65 3.17 0.12
CA LYS A 55 -1.54 3.67 -1.24
C LYS A 55 -0.40 4.68 -1.37
N ASP A 56 -0.29 5.56 -0.40
CA ASP A 56 0.77 6.56 -0.35
C ASP A 56 2.15 5.91 -0.25
N MET A 57 2.27 4.91 0.62
CA MET A 57 3.50 4.16 0.76
C MET A 57 3.89 3.44 -0.53
N ILE A 58 2.92 2.86 -1.21
CA ILE A 58 3.14 2.21 -2.50
C ILE A 58 3.68 3.22 -3.51
N THR A 59 3.04 4.36 -3.59
CA THR A 59 3.44 5.42 -4.51
C THR A 59 4.86 5.87 -4.24
N GLN A 60 5.22 6.05 -2.97
CA GLN A 60 6.57 6.46 -2.59
C GLN A 60 7.61 5.41 -2.97
N LEU A 61 7.32 4.14 -2.70
CA LEU A 61 8.24 3.06 -3.04
C LEU A 61 8.41 2.92 -4.54
N GLU A 62 7.35 3.09 -5.29
CA GLU A 62 7.43 3.06 -6.74
C GLU A 62 8.24 4.23 -7.29
N SER A 63 8.08 5.40 -6.69
CA SER A 63 8.83 6.59 -7.06
C SER A 63 10.32 6.43 -6.79
N ASP A 64 10.66 5.90 -5.61
CA ASP A 64 12.05 5.69 -5.23
C ASP A 64 12.71 4.62 -6.09
N ARG A 65 11.93 3.66 -6.53
CA ARG A 65 12.40 2.54 -7.32
C ARG A 65 12.74 2.94 -8.75
N ILE A 66 12.01 3.88 -9.29
CA ILE A 66 12.18 4.34 -10.67
C ILE A 66 12.92 5.66 -10.64
N PRO A 67 14.17 5.70 -11.13
CA PRO A 67 14.90 6.96 -11.21
C PRO A 67 14.07 7.96 -12.02
N ASP A 68 14.19 9.20 -11.65
CA ASP A 68 13.42 10.25 -12.31
C ASP A 68 13.86 10.40 -13.76
N LEU A 69 13.06 9.85 -14.64
CA LEU A 69 13.33 9.90 -16.06
C LEU A 69 12.88 11.21 -16.69
N ASN A 70 12.14 12.00 -15.95
CA ASN A 70 11.59 13.26 -16.44
C ASN A 70 12.43 14.46 -16.03
N ALA A 71 13.45 14.20 -15.25
CA ALA A 71 14.33 15.28 -14.80
C ALA A 71 15.22 15.87 -15.89
#